data_3e619bf1d77c38289b12448a22371118
#
_entry.id   3e619bf1d77c38289b12448a22371118
#
_cell.length_a   1.000
_cell.length_b   1.000
_cell.length_c   1.000
_cell.angle_alpha   90.00
_cell.angle_beta   90.00
_cell.angle_gamma   90.00
#
_symmetry.space_group_name_H-M   'P 1'
#
loop_
_entity.id
_entity.type
_entity.pdbx_description
1 polymer ?
#
loop_
_entity_poly.entity_id
_entity_poly.type
_entity_poly.pdbx_seq_one_letter_code
_entity_poly.pdbx_strand_id
1 'polypeptide(L)'
;MLTRLPFWKIKEVPAECFKHVVPYWPLVGWLTGGVMAAVLWLAGQIMPVSLAWILALIARLLVTGCLHEDGLADFFDGFGGGTTRERTLAIMKDSHIGSYGVIGLICYFLLLFQLHHLPLGLLCILVPVSYTHLTLP
;
A
#
# COMPACT_ATOMS: atom_id res chain seq x y z
N MET A 1 -4.93 -3.81 -11.05
CA MET A 1 -4.98 -5.05 -10.24
C MET A 1 -4.48 -4.72 -8.85
N LEU A 2 -5.32 -4.87 -7.81
CA LEU A 2 -5.01 -4.38 -6.45
C LEU A 2 -4.33 -5.42 -5.55
N THR A 3 -4.19 -6.66 -6.02
CA THR A 3 -3.52 -7.74 -5.29
C THR A 3 -2.78 -8.66 -6.25
N ARG A 4 -1.70 -9.29 -5.80
CA ARG A 4 -0.94 -10.30 -6.57
C ARG A 4 -1.65 -11.65 -6.75
N LEU A 5 -2.83 -11.80 -6.18
CA LEU A 5 -3.60 -13.03 -6.31
C LEU A 5 -4.04 -13.21 -7.78
N PRO A 6 -3.73 -14.34 -8.44
CA PRO A 6 -3.84 -14.51 -9.89
C PRO A 6 -5.28 -14.76 -10.37
N PHE A 7 -6.24 -13.98 -9.88
CA PHE A 7 -7.64 -14.10 -10.31
C PHE A 7 -7.86 -13.77 -11.80
N TRP A 8 -6.97 -12.98 -12.41
CA TRP A 8 -7.05 -12.65 -13.86
C TRP A 8 -6.70 -13.83 -14.77
N LYS A 9 -6.02 -14.88 -14.27
CA LYS A 9 -5.75 -16.10 -15.04
C LYS A 9 -6.99 -16.94 -15.24
N ILE A 10 -8.07 -16.66 -14.52
CA ILE A 10 -9.29 -17.47 -14.50
C ILE A 10 -10.30 -17.00 -15.57
N LYS A 11 -10.29 -15.71 -15.95
CA LYS A 11 -11.17 -15.15 -16.98
C LYS A 11 -10.61 -13.83 -17.54
N GLU A 12 -10.69 -13.63 -18.86
CA GLU A 12 -10.50 -12.30 -19.46
C GLU A 12 -11.66 -11.41 -18.99
N VAL A 13 -11.35 -10.38 -18.21
CA VAL A 13 -12.34 -9.45 -17.66
C VAL A 13 -12.49 -8.29 -18.65
N PRO A 14 -13.69 -8.05 -19.25
CA PRO A 14 -13.92 -6.91 -20.11
C PRO A 14 -13.63 -5.59 -19.38
N ALA A 15 -13.08 -4.60 -20.12
CA ALA A 15 -12.72 -3.28 -19.55
C ALA A 15 -13.90 -2.56 -18.86
N GLU A 16 -15.13 -2.87 -19.26
CA GLU A 16 -16.36 -2.33 -18.65
C GLU A 16 -16.56 -2.76 -17.18
N CYS A 17 -16.08 -3.94 -16.81
CA CYS A 17 -16.18 -4.43 -15.43
C CYS A 17 -15.35 -3.58 -14.45
N PHE A 18 -14.32 -2.87 -14.92
CA PHE A 18 -13.51 -2.00 -14.08
C PHE A 18 -14.29 -0.80 -13.52
N LYS A 19 -15.32 -0.32 -14.21
CA LYS A 19 -16.19 0.77 -13.74
C LYS A 19 -17.02 0.37 -12.51
N HIS A 20 -17.29 -0.92 -12.34
CA HIS A 20 -18.07 -1.45 -11.21
C HIS A 20 -17.20 -1.96 -10.05
N VAL A 21 -15.88 -1.89 -10.15
CA VAL A 21 -14.95 -2.38 -9.11
C VAL A 21 -14.72 -1.33 -8.01
N VAL A 22 -14.90 -0.06 -8.31
CA VAL A 22 -14.68 1.05 -7.37
C VAL A 22 -15.42 0.89 -6.02
N PRO A 23 -16.72 0.48 -5.98
CA PRO A 23 -17.42 0.24 -4.71
C PRO A 23 -16.83 -0.88 -3.85
N TYR A 24 -16.04 -1.78 -4.45
CA TYR A 24 -15.42 -2.92 -3.73
C TYR A 24 -14.00 -2.63 -3.22
N TRP A 25 -13.44 -1.46 -3.50
CA TRP A 25 -12.11 -1.07 -3.01
C TRP A 25 -11.98 -1.10 -1.48
N PRO A 26 -12.98 -0.70 -0.69
CA PRO A 26 -12.91 -0.86 0.77
C PRO A 26 -12.70 -2.31 1.21
N LEU A 27 -13.22 -3.31 0.47
CA LEU A 27 -13.02 -4.72 0.79
C LEU A 27 -11.54 -5.15 0.67
N VAL A 28 -10.80 -4.55 -0.25
CA VAL A 28 -9.35 -4.79 -0.37
C VAL A 28 -8.62 -4.26 0.86
N GLY A 29 -9.02 -3.10 1.38
CA GLY A 29 -8.50 -2.55 2.63
C GLY A 29 -8.77 -3.48 3.82
N TRP A 30 -9.97 -4.04 3.92
CA TRP A 30 -10.34 -5.01 4.95
C TRP A 30 -9.54 -6.31 4.81
N LEU A 31 -9.35 -6.81 3.58
CA LEU A 31 -8.54 -8.00 3.33
C LEU A 31 -7.09 -7.81 3.76
N THR A 32 -6.48 -6.71 3.35
CA THR A 32 -5.08 -6.41 3.70
C THR A 32 -4.89 -6.14 5.18
N GLY A 33 -5.83 -5.41 5.80
CA GLY A 33 -5.88 -5.20 7.25
C GLY A 33 -6.07 -6.50 8.02
N GLY A 34 -6.94 -7.39 7.54
CA GLY A 34 -7.16 -8.73 8.12
C GLY A 34 -5.90 -9.60 8.07
N VAL A 35 -5.18 -9.60 6.93
CA VAL A 35 -3.90 -10.31 6.80
C VAL A 35 -2.86 -9.75 7.78
N MET A 36 -2.74 -8.42 7.86
CA MET A 36 -1.83 -7.78 8.81
C MET A 36 -2.15 -8.17 10.26
N ALA A 37 -3.42 -8.09 10.65
CA ALA A 37 -3.86 -8.43 12.01
C ALA A 37 -3.59 -9.91 12.34
N ALA A 38 -3.84 -10.82 11.39
CA ALA A 38 -3.57 -12.25 11.57
C ALA A 38 -2.07 -12.53 11.75
N VAL A 39 -1.21 -11.93 10.89
CA VAL A 39 0.24 -12.11 10.99
C VAL A 39 0.77 -11.50 12.28
N LEU A 40 0.30 -10.30 12.66
CA LEU A 40 0.69 -9.64 13.89
C LEU A 40 0.31 -10.47 15.13
N TRP A 41 -0.89 -11.03 15.14
CA TRP A 41 -1.37 -11.86 16.24
C TRP A 41 -0.56 -13.16 16.36
N LEU A 42 -0.35 -13.87 15.24
CA LEU A 42 0.41 -15.13 15.22
C LEU A 42 1.88 -14.92 15.58
N ALA A 43 2.54 -13.96 14.95
CA ALA A 43 3.96 -13.67 15.18
C ALA A 43 4.19 -13.11 16.59
N GLY A 44 3.26 -12.30 17.11
CA GLY A 44 3.33 -11.71 18.45
C GLY A 44 3.26 -12.75 19.58
N GLN A 45 2.85 -14.00 19.31
CA GLN A 45 2.91 -15.09 20.30
C GLN A 45 4.32 -15.61 20.51
N ILE A 46 5.22 -15.44 19.54
CA ILE A 46 6.54 -16.08 19.51
C ILE A 46 7.68 -15.06 19.60
N MET A 47 7.45 -13.85 19.10
CA MET A 47 8.49 -12.83 18.93
C MET A 47 8.05 -11.44 19.43
N PRO A 48 9.02 -10.51 19.67
CA PRO A 48 8.71 -9.14 20.10
C PRO A 48 7.75 -8.44 19.14
N VAL A 49 6.86 -7.62 19.68
CA VAL A 49 5.81 -6.90 18.92
C VAL A 49 6.39 -6.09 17.75
N SER A 50 7.55 -5.47 17.94
CA SER A 50 8.23 -4.70 16.88
C SER A 50 8.60 -5.57 15.66
N LEU A 51 9.09 -6.80 15.90
CA LEU A 51 9.42 -7.73 14.82
C LEU A 51 8.15 -8.30 14.19
N ALA A 52 7.14 -8.65 14.98
CA ALA A 52 5.84 -9.08 14.48
C ALA A 52 5.18 -8.00 13.60
N TRP A 53 5.36 -6.72 13.95
CA TRP A 53 4.88 -5.59 13.16
C TRP A 53 5.56 -5.48 11.80
N ILE A 54 6.91 -5.62 11.76
CA ILE A 54 7.66 -5.64 10.51
C ILE A 54 7.18 -6.78 9.60
N LEU A 55 6.98 -7.98 10.15
CA LEU A 55 6.47 -9.12 9.39
C LEU A 55 5.06 -8.88 8.86
N ALA A 56 4.19 -8.24 9.64
CA ALA A 56 2.85 -7.85 9.19
C ALA A 56 2.89 -6.83 8.04
N LEU A 57 3.81 -5.86 8.09
CA LEU A 57 4.04 -4.91 6.98
C LEU A 57 4.53 -5.64 5.73
N ILE A 58 5.49 -6.55 5.86
CA ILE A 58 5.98 -7.35 4.73
C ILE A 58 4.86 -8.19 4.13
N ALA A 59 4.05 -8.86 4.94
CA ALA A 59 2.91 -9.64 4.47
C ALA A 59 1.92 -8.77 3.68
N ARG A 60 1.63 -7.55 4.16
CA ARG A 60 0.81 -6.58 3.44
C ARG A 60 1.41 -6.25 2.07
N LEU A 61 2.71 -5.92 2.00
CA LEU A 61 3.40 -5.60 0.75
C LEU A 61 3.33 -6.75 -0.26
N LEU A 62 3.49 -7.99 0.21
CA LEU A 62 3.38 -9.16 -0.64
C LEU A 62 1.97 -9.37 -1.19
N VAL A 63 0.93 -9.13 -0.40
CA VAL A 63 -0.48 -9.25 -0.83
C VAL A 63 -0.84 -8.17 -1.84
N THR A 64 -0.43 -6.92 -1.61
CA THR A 64 -0.73 -5.78 -2.50
C THR A 64 0.21 -5.70 -3.71
N GLY A 65 1.36 -6.40 -3.66
CA GLY A 65 2.40 -6.32 -4.68
C GLY A 65 3.08 -4.97 -4.74
N CYS A 66 3.12 -4.23 -3.64
CA CYS A 66 3.74 -2.90 -3.49
C CYS A 66 3.12 -1.79 -4.38
N LEU A 67 1.93 -2.02 -4.94
CA LEU A 67 1.33 -1.10 -5.91
C LEU A 67 1.10 0.31 -5.34
N HIS A 68 0.76 0.41 -4.05
CA HIS A 68 0.51 1.68 -3.39
C HIS A 68 1.82 2.41 -3.05
N GLU A 69 2.82 1.65 -2.65
CA GLU A 69 4.15 2.16 -2.34
C GLU A 69 4.85 2.65 -3.60
N ASP A 70 4.65 1.95 -4.72
CA ASP A 70 5.12 2.36 -6.04
C ASP A 70 4.49 3.70 -6.47
N GLY A 71 3.16 3.80 -6.40
CA GLY A 71 2.46 5.04 -6.70
C GLY A 71 2.83 6.21 -5.76
N LEU A 72 3.16 5.92 -4.50
CA LEU A 72 3.65 6.91 -3.55
C LEU A 72 5.06 7.40 -3.91
N ALA A 73 5.93 6.50 -4.35
CA ALA A 73 7.27 6.83 -4.84
C ALA A 73 7.18 7.72 -6.09
N ASP A 74 6.36 7.34 -7.07
CA ASP A 74 6.12 8.13 -8.28
C ASP A 74 5.59 9.53 -7.97
N PHE A 75 4.70 9.63 -6.98
CA PHE A 75 4.19 10.91 -6.51
C PHE A 75 5.32 11.80 -5.96
N PHE A 76 6.16 11.28 -5.06
CA PHE A 76 7.28 12.05 -4.51
C PHE A 76 8.28 12.46 -5.58
N ASP A 77 8.61 11.56 -6.51
CA ASP A 77 9.53 11.86 -7.60
C ASP A 77 8.92 12.89 -8.58
N GLY A 78 7.64 12.73 -8.92
CA GLY A 78 6.94 13.66 -9.80
C GLY A 78 6.85 15.07 -9.23
N PHE A 79 6.49 15.21 -7.96
CA PHE A 79 6.36 16.53 -7.32
C PHE A 79 7.70 17.09 -6.83
N GLY A 80 8.67 16.26 -6.48
CA GLY A 80 10.01 16.70 -6.08
C GLY A 80 10.89 17.14 -7.25
N GLY A 81 10.79 16.45 -8.40
CA GLY A 81 11.63 16.67 -9.58
C GLY A 81 10.94 17.41 -10.74
N GLY A 82 9.60 17.51 -10.73
CA GLY A 82 8.83 18.14 -11.79
C GLY A 82 8.63 19.65 -11.58
N THR A 83 9.04 20.46 -12.55
CA THR A 83 8.83 21.92 -12.56
C THR A 83 7.61 22.36 -13.36
N THR A 84 7.13 21.50 -14.26
CA THR A 84 5.92 21.72 -15.08
C THR A 84 5.04 20.46 -15.00
N ARG A 85 3.74 20.64 -15.28
CA ARG A 85 2.79 19.53 -15.28
C ARG A 85 3.22 18.40 -16.22
N GLU A 86 3.70 18.74 -17.41
CA GLU A 86 4.16 17.77 -18.41
C GLU A 86 5.38 17.00 -17.90
N ARG A 87 6.32 17.68 -17.25
CA ARG A 87 7.51 17.06 -16.67
C ARG A 87 7.16 16.16 -15.49
N THR A 88 6.27 16.60 -14.60
CA THR A 88 5.76 15.78 -13.48
C THR A 88 5.10 14.50 -13.99
N LEU A 89 4.21 14.60 -14.98
CA LEU A 89 3.56 13.43 -15.57
C LEU A 89 4.53 12.51 -16.31
N ALA A 90 5.60 13.04 -16.91
CA ALA A 90 6.64 12.25 -17.54
C ALA A 90 7.43 11.45 -16.50
N ILE A 91 7.80 12.08 -15.37
CA ILE A 91 8.51 11.42 -14.27
C ILE A 91 7.63 10.31 -13.66
N MET A 92 6.35 10.58 -13.39
CA MET A 92 5.41 9.59 -12.83
C MET A 92 5.12 8.40 -13.76
N LYS A 93 5.42 8.50 -15.04
CA LYS A 93 5.31 7.41 -16.03
C LYS A 93 6.62 6.65 -16.23
N ASP A 94 7.71 7.17 -15.72
CA ASP A 94 9.01 6.51 -15.78
C ASP A 94 9.05 5.39 -14.73
N SER A 95 9.48 4.21 -15.11
CA SER A 95 9.61 3.07 -14.19
C SER A 95 10.84 3.13 -13.28
N HIS A 96 11.64 4.20 -13.37
CA HIS A 96 12.83 4.39 -12.53
C HIS A 96 12.47 5.19 -11.29
N ILE A 97 12.83 4.66 -10.13
CA ILE A 97 12.68 5.38 -8.87
C ILE A 97 13.78 6.44 -8.74
N GLY A 98 13.38 7.66 -8.40
CA GLY A 98 14.28 8.77 -8.12
C GLY A 98 14.63 8.90 -6.63
N SER A 99 15.46 9.87 -6.31
CA SER A 99 15.90 10.11 -4.93
C SER A 99 14.77 10.61 -4.02
N TYR A 100 13.83 11.38 -4.55
CA TYR A 100 12.67 11.85 -3.78
C TYR A 100 11.73 10.71 -3.41
N GLY A 101 11.48 9.77 -4.34
CA GLY A 101 10.69 8.57 -4.08
C GLY A 101 11.31 7.69 -3.01
N VAL A 102 12.63 7.47 -3.09
CA VAL A 102 13.35 6.69 -2.07
C VAL A 102 13.24 7.35 -0.69
N ILE A 103 13.50 8.65 -0.58
CA ILE A 103 13.42 9.38 0.70
C ILE A 103 11.97 9.34 1.21
N GLY A 104 10.98 9.57 0.34
CA GLY A 104 9.57 9.51 0.69
C GLY A 104 9.16 8.15 1.25
N LEU A 105 9.59 7.04 0.59
CA LEU A 105 9.32 5.68 1.07
C LEU A 105 9.99 5.39 2.41
N ILE A 106 11.23 5.84 2.62
CA ILE A 106 11.92 5.68 3.91
C ILE A 106 11.12 6.38 5.02
N CYS A 107 10.74 7.65 4.82
CA CYS A 107 9.93 8.39 5.78
C CYS A 107 8.57 7.70 6.03
N TYR A 108 7.90 7.22 4.99
CA TYR A 108 6.65 6.49 5.09
C TYR A 108 6.78 5.23 5.94
N PHE A 109 7.79 4.39 5.70
CA PHE A 109 8.00 3.17 6.47
C PHE A 109 8.43 3.45 7.91
N LEU A 110 9.21 4.50 8.16
CA LEU A 110 9.55 4.92 9.52
C LEU A 110 8.31 5.36 10.30
N LEU A 111 7.42 6.13 9.68
CA LEU A 111 6.14 6.52 10.28
C LEU A 111 5.26 5.29 10.56
N LEU A 112 5.12 4.37 9.60
CA LEU A 112 4.39 3.13 9.80
C LEU A 112 4.98 2.29 10.91
N PHE A 113 6.30 2.24 11.03
CA PHE A 113 6.96 1.49 12.10
C PHE A 113 6.62 2.06 13.47
N GLN A 114 6.53 3.37 13.61
CA GLN A 114 6.16 4.01 14.89
C GLN A 114 4.71 3.70 15.32
N LEU A 115 3.83 3.32 14.39
CA LEU A 115 2.46 2.97 14.71
C LEU A 115 2.33 1.71 15.57
N HIS A 116 3.38 0.86 15.67
CA HIS A 116 3.34 -0.35 16.52
C HIS A 116 3.16 -0.06 18.02
N HIS A 117 3.40 1.19 18.45
CA HIS A 117 3.14 1.64 19.80
C HIS A 117 1.65 1.96 20.08
N LEU A 118 0.83 2.07 19.02
CA LEU A 118 -0.57 2.37 19.17
C LEU A 118 -1.38 1.11 19.56
N PRO A 119 -2.48 1.26 20.32
CA PRO A 119 -3.32 0.13 20.66
C PRO A 119 -3.90 -0.53 19.39
N LEU A 120 -3.96 -1.87 19.41
CA LEU A 120 -4.33 -2.71 18.26
C LEU A 120 -5.66 -2.28 17.61
N GLY A 121 -6.64 -1.85 18.42
CA GLY A 121 -7.92 -1.37 17.92
C GLY A 121 -7.82 -0.13 17.03
N LEU A 122 -6.90 0.78 17.34
CA LEU A 122 -6.65 1.98 16.53
C LEU A 122 -5.96 1.62 15.20
N LEU A 123 -5.05 0.65 15.23
CA LEU A 123 -4.35 0.15 14.05
C LEU A 123 -5.30 -0.54 13.07
N CYS A 124 -6.26 -1.32 13.58
CA CYS A 124 -7.27 -1.97 12.74
C CYS A 124 -8.18 -0.98 12.00
N ILE A 125 -8.32 0.25 12.51
CA ILE A 125 -9.08 1.33 11.86
C ILE A 125 -8.19 2.13 10.92
N LEU A 126 -6.99 2.51 11.34
CA LEU A 126 -6.11 3.39 10.56
C LEU A 126 -5.59 2.74 9.28
N VAL A 127 -5.25 1.45 9.31
CA VAL A 127 -4.70 0.76 8.15
C VAL A 127 -5.70 0.67 6.98
N PRO A 128 -6.95 0.22 7.15
CA PRO A 128 -7.93 0.24 6.07
C PRO A 128 -8.27 1.65 5.58
N VAL A 129 -8.38 2.64 6.50
CA VAL A 129 -8.72 4.02 6.16
C VAL A 129 -7.64 4.67 5.30
N SER A 130 -6.37 4.44 5.59
CA SER A 130 -5.28 4.96 4.76
C SER A 130 -5.35 4.45 3.32
N TYR A 131 -5.80 3.22 3.13
CA TYR A 131 -6.00 2.63 1.79
C TYR A 131 -7.15 3.26 1.02
N THR A 132 -8.27 3.55 1.69
CA THR A 132 -9.46 4.10 1.02
C THR A 132 -9.26 5.56 0.61
N HIS A 133 -8.50 6.35 1.37
CA HIS A 133 -8.27 7.77 1.05
C HIS A 133 -7.18 8.00 0.00
N LEU A 134 -6.17 7.12 -0.11
CA LEU A 134 -5.11 7.24 -1.11
C LEU A 134 -5.53 6.77 -2.51
N THR A 135 -6.66 6.09 -2.63
CA THR A 135 -7.14 5.51 -3.90
C THR A 135 -8.32 6.25 -4.52
N LEU A 136 -8.78 7.34 -3.91
CA LEU A 136 -9.79 8.20 -4.50
C LEU A 136 -9.14 9.20 -5.47
N PRO A 137 -9.61 9.28 -6.74
CA PRO A 137 -9.11 10.22 -7.72
C PRO A 137 -9.42 11.68 -7.35
#